data_8768bd59ec37ee2656c67b00cceabafa
#
_entry.id   8768bd59ec37ee2656c67b00cceabafa
#
_cell.length_a   1.000
_cell.length_b   1.000
_cell.length_c   1.000
_cell.angle_alpha   90.00
_cell.angle_beta   90.00
_cell.angle_gamma   90.00
#
_symmetry.space_group_name_H-M   'P 1'
#
loop_
_entity.id
_entity.type
_entity.pdbx_description
1 polymer ?
#
loop_
_entity_poly.entity_id
_entity_poly.type
_entity_poly.pdbx_seq_one_letter_code
_entity_poly.pdbx_strand_id
1 'polypeptide(L)'
;MSNPQQLEFKLVESIVQASSIENLDMKEIANLFLNETSISNFRPESIFQIDPRNGELIVYNSSRATRPSSGAEDKVEIEKAVENCPICMGKTTGIMDITHLSEGFSFINKNMFPIFFPYENDPQNGMGTVSFGLHFLQWTSSFHNRDWHNIPLKDANIVLSRLATLEKKLLLESFDNMPGSLSSSQEKPTYGYVSIIKNYGKAAGGSLAHGHQQIVSSNIMPKQFFNNWSFYERRGIHFTKYLLQENPEELTVKDYGKAILVVPYFMRRPFDMFLILKDTSKKFLHELDEEELETVAKAWQEATRVILLILKNLKKKRHTILR
;
A
#
# COMPACT_ATOMS: atom_id res chain seq x y z
N MET A 1 5.68 29.78 -16.30
CA MET A 1 5.52 28.36 -15.93
C MET A 1 5.31 28.35 -14.43
N SER A 2 4.14 27.95 -13.93
CA SER A 2 3.89 27.83 -12.49
C SER A 2 4.85 26.77 -11.93
N ASN A 3 5.58 27.09 -10.85
CA ASN A 3 6.39 26.13 -10.14
C ASN A 3 5.51 24.92 -9.79
N PRO A 4 5.95 23.68 -10.03
CA PRO A 4 5.18 22.51 -9.63
C PRO A 4 4.94 22.56 -8.14
N GLN A 5 3.69 22.37 -7.71
CA GLN A 5 3.37 22.36 -6.28
C GLN A 5 4.12 21.22 -5.59
N GLN A 6 4.84 21.56 -4.54
CA GLN A 6 5.73 20.67 -3.82
C GLN A 6 5.56 20.88 -2.32
N LEU A 7 5.62 19.80 -1.56
CA LEU A 7 5.83 19.87 -0.12
C LEU A 7 7.29 20.28 0.14
N GLU A 8 7.49 21.43 0.76
CA GLU A 8 8.81 21.88 1.19
C GLU A 8 9.19 21.22 2.52
N PHE A 9 10.41 20.72 2.63
CA PHE A 9 10.89 20.02 3.84
C PHE A 9 10.72 20.86 5.11
N LYS A 10 10.98 22.16 5.04
CA LYS A 10 10.83 23.08 6.20
C LYS A 10 9.42 23.09 6.83
N LEU A 11 8.38 22.72 6.06
CA LEU A 11 6.99 22.65 6.57
C LEU A 11 6.74 21.42 7.43
N VAL A 12 7.58 20.40 7.32
CA VAL A 12 7.43 19.11 8.02
C VAL A 12 8.61 18.78 8.92
N GLU A 13 9.68 19.58 8.91
CA GLU A 13 10.88 19.34 9.70
C GLU A 13 10.60 19.14 11.19
N SER A 14 9.68 19.95 11.75
CA SER A 14 9.31 19.87 13.17
C SER A 14 8.49 18.63 13.55
N ILE A 15 7.95 17.90 12.58
CA ILE A 15 7.15 16.68 12.80
C ILE A 15 7.89 15.41 12.36
N VAL A 16 9.17 15.51 11.98
CA VAL A 16 10.02 14.33 11.74
C VAL A 16 10.35 13.68 13.07
N GLN A 17 9.82 12.48 13.29
CA GLN A 17 10.01 11.70 14.52
C GLN A 17 11.19 10.74 14.39
N ALA A 18 11.48 10.28 13.17
CA ALA A 18 12.67 9.53 12.83
C ALA A 18 13.07 9.79 11.37
N SER A 19 14.37 9.78 11.09
CA SER A 19 14.90 9.87 9.71
C SER A 19 14.81 8.56 8.96
N SER A 20 14.80 7.43 9.68
CA SER A 20 14.60 6.08 9.14
C SER A 20 13.78 5.24 10.11
N ILE A 21 12.84 4.48 9.55
CA ILE A 21 12.01 3.54 10.32
C ILE A 21 12.86 2.45 11.01
N GLU A 22 14.04 2.16 10.51
CA GLU A 22 14.98 1.20 11.09
C GLU A 22 15.52 1.64 12.46
N ASN A 23 15.51 2.93 12.73
CA ASN A 23 15.99 3.51 13.98
C ASN A 23 14.97 3.38 15.14
N LEU A 24 13.77 2.95 14.86
CA LEU A 24 12.69 2.77 15.83
C LEU A 24 12.46 1.28 16.09
N ASP A 25 12.29 0.88 17.34
CA ASP A 25 11.74 -0.44 17.64
C ASP A 25 10.21 -0.47 17.49
N MET A 26 9.59 -1.66 17.50
CA MET A 26 8.15 -1.78 17.29
C MET A 26 7.32 -1.18 18.42
N LYS A 27 7.86 -1.14 19.65
CA LYS A 27 7.19 -0.51 20.80
C LYS A 27 7.21 1.02 20.67
N GLU A 28 8.33 1.58 20.21
CA GLU A 28 8.43 3.01 19.90
C GLU A 28 7.46 3.40 18.79
N ILE A 29 7.38 2.60 17.71
CA ILE A 29 6.42 2.82 16.61
C ILE A 29 4.99 2.81 17.15
N ALA A 30 4.60 1.81 17.96
CA ALA A 30 3.27 1.75 18.56
C ALA A 30 2.98 2.98 19.42
N ASN A 31 3.93 3.40 20.26
CA ASN A 31 3.81 4.60 21.08
C ASN A 31 3.65 5.89 20.26
N LEU A 32 4.35 6.01 19.12
CA LEU A 32 4.17 7.14 18.21
C LEU A 32 2.77 7.20 17.59
N PHE A 33 2.11 6.05 17.38
CA PHE A 33 0.69 6.01 16.99
C PHE A 33 -0.23 6.42 18.14
N LEU A 34 -0.03 5.87 19.33
CA LEU A 34 -0.84 6.13 20.51
C LEU A 34 -0.84 7.60 20.91
N ASN A 35 0.32 8.26 20.79
CA ASN A 35 0.53 9.67 21.15
C ASN A 35 0.22 10.65 20.00
N GLU A 36 -0.18 10.18 18.81
CA GLU A 36 -0.51 11.05 17.69
C GLU A 36 -1.87 11.73 17.87
N THR A 37 -1.85 12.98 18.28
CA THR A 37 -3.07 13.75 18.61
C THR A 37 -3.99 13.94 17.41
N SER A 38 -3.46 14.05 16.20
CA SER A 38 -4.26 14.21 14.98
C SER A 38 -5.08 12.97 14.61
N ILE A 39 -4.74 11.80 15.16
CA ILE A 39 -5.49 10.55 14.99
C ILE A 39 -6.57 10.38 16.06
N SER A 40 -6.50 11.07 17.19
CA SER A 40 -7.35 10.81 18.36
C SER A 40 -8.85 10.77 18.06
N ASN A 41 -9.34 11.64 17.17
CA ASN A 41 -10.74 11.71 16.75
C ASN A 41 -11.14 10.72 15.66
N PHE A 42 -10.19 9.93 15.16
CA PHE A 42 -10.38 9.02 14.03
C PHE A 42 -9.94 7.59 14.33
N ARG A 43 -9.74 7.25 15.62
CA ARG A 43 -9.42 5.90 16.05
C ARG A 43 -10.53 4.93 15.62
N PRO A 44 -10.18 3.74 15.09
CA PRO A 44 -11.16 2.71 14.74
C PRO A 44 -11.79 2.10 16.00
N GLU A 45 -12.93 1.44 15.83
CA GLU A 45 -13.61 0.68 16.88
C GLU A 45 -12.82 -0.56 17.32
N SER A 46 -11.79 -0.94 16.55
CA SER A 46 -10.91 -2.09 16.80
C SER A 46 -11.65 -3.43 16.89
N ILE A 47 -12.71 -3.60 16.11
CA ILE A 47 -13.51 -4.83 16.03
C ILE A 47 -13.60 -5.37 14.61
N PHE A 48 -13.76 -6.68 14.49
CA PHE A 48 -14.14 -7.32 13.24
C PHE A 48 -15.24 -8.36 13.48
N GLN A 49 -15.98 -8.67 12.42
CA GLN A 49 -16.97 -9.73 12.36
C GLN A 49 -16.58 -10.74 11.28
N ILE A 50 -17.11 -11.94 11.41
CA ILE A 50 -16.91 -12.99 10.41
C ILE A 50 -18.22 -13.14 9.63
N ASP A 51 -18.19 -13.03 8.30
CA ASP A 51 -19.33 -13.43 7.45
C ASP A 51 -19.48 -14.95 7.52
N PRO A 52 -20.58 -15.47 8.12
CA PRO A 52 -20.73 -16.91 8.33
C PRO A 52 -20.90 -17.70 7.02
N ARG A 53 -21.19 -17.04 5.90
CA ARG A 53 -21.40 -17.69 4.60
C ARG A 53 -20.09 -18.11 3.94
N ASN A 54 -19.00 -17.36 4.17
CA ASN A 54 -17.75 -17.55 3.43
C ASN A 54 -16.49 -17.37 4.29
N GLY A 55 -16.64 -17.10 5.61
CA GLY A 55 -15.55 -16.88 6.53
C GLY A 55 -14.77 -15.57 6.29
N GLU A 56 -15.33 -14.61 5.54
CA GLU A 56 -14.70 -13.34 5.28
C GLU A 56 -14.68 -12.46 6.51
N LEU A 57 -13.52 -11.86 6.80
CA LEU A 57 -13.33 -10.97 7.96
C LEU A 57 -13.68 -9.54 7.55
N ILE A 58 -14.63 -8.93 8.28
CA ILE A 58 -15.14 -7.58 8.02
C ILE A 58 -14.71 -6.67 9.17
N VAL A 59 -13.80 -5.75 8.88
CA VAL A 59 -13.29 -4.77 9.86
C VAL A 59 -14.13 -3.50 9.80
N TYR A 60 -14.51 -2.99 10.97
CA TYR A 60 -15.33 -1.80 11.09
C TYR A 60 -14.48 -0.58 11.45
N ASN A 61 -14.76 0.53 10.80
CA ASN A 61 -14.24 1.85 11.15
C ASN A 61 -15.20 2.95 10.66
N SER A 62 -16.09 3.39 11.56
CA SER A 62 -17.10 4.41 11.27
C SER A 62 -16.48 5.79 11.05
N SER A 63 -15.35 6.09 11.70
CA SER A 63 -14.67 7.39 11.57
C SER A 63 -14.17 7.65 10.14
N ARG A 64 -13.94 6.62 9.34
CA ARG A 64 -13.53 6.77 7.93
C ARG A 64 -14.64 7.32 7.03
N ALA A 65 -15.91 7.29 7.46
CA ALA A 65 -17.01 7.90 6.73
C ALA A 65 -16.88 9.44 6.65
N THR A 66 -16.21 10.05 7.61
CA THR A 66 -15.98 11.50 7.66
C THR A 66 -14.67 11.94 6.94
N ARG A 67 -13.95 11.01 6.33
CA ARG A 67 -12.69 11.29 5.65
C ARG A 67 -12.88 12.26 4.48
N PRO A 68 -12.10 13.36 4.42
CA PRO A 68 -12.15 14.27 3.29
C PRO A 68 -11.86 13.54 1.97
N SER A 69 -12.68 13.80 0.94
CA SER A 69 -12.47 13.28 -0.42
C SER A 69 -12.27 14.47 -1.35
N SER A 70 -11.04 14.66 -1.82
CA SER A 70 -10.66 15.71 -2.80
C SER A 70 -10.55 15.18 -4.23
N GLY A 71 -11.05 13.97 -4.50
CA GLY A 71 -10.97 13.35 -5.82
C GLY A 71 -11.81 14.11 -6.84
N ALA A 72 -11.16 14.97 -7.63
CA ALA A 72 -11.76 15.76 -8.69
C ALA A 72 -11.88 14.96 -10.00
N GLU A 73 -13.01 15.07 -10.69
CA GLU A 73 -13.22 14.48 -12.02
C GLU A 73 -13.05 15.52 -13.15
N ASP A 74 -13.27 16.81 -12.88
CA ASP A 74 -13.16 17.90 -13.84
C ASP A 74 -11.82 18.64 -13.73
N LYS A 75 -11.33 19.22 -14.85
CA LYS A 75 -10.08 19.98 -14.89
C LYS A 75 -9.99 21.09 -13.84
N VAL A 76 -11.08 21.84 -13.65
CA VAL A 76 -11.18 22.94 -12.67
C VAL A 76 -11.11 22.43 -11.22
N GLU A 77 -11.68 21.24 -10.95
CA GLU A 77 -11.58 20.61 -9.65
C GLU A 77 -10.17 20.01 -9.40
N ILE A 78 -9.48 19.54 -10.45
CA ILE A 78 -8.10 19.07 -10.37
C ILE A 78 -7.18 20.24 -9.99
N GLU A 79 -7.31 21.40 -10.65
CA GLU A 79 -6.52 22.59 -10.35
C GLU A 79 -6.76 23.07 -8.90
N LYS A 80 -8.01 23.13 -8.45
CA LYS A 80 -8.37 23.43 -7.05
C LYS A 80 -7.86 22.40 -6.06
N ALA A 81 -7.88 21.12 -6.43
CA ALA A 81 -7.34 20.04 -5.60
C ALA A 81 -5.82 20.15 -5.45
N VAL A 82 -5.12 20.65 -6.48
CA VAL A 82 -3.69 20.95 -6.43
C VAL A 82 -3.41 22.11 -5.48
N GLU A 83 -4.14 23.22 -5.60
CA GLU A 83 -3.96 24.43 -4.77
C GLU A 83 -4.24 24.19 -3.28
N ASN A 84 -5.19 23.31 -2.95
CA ASN A 84 -5.64 23.02 -1.59
C ASN A 84 -5.14 21.65 -1.07
N CYS A 85 -4.08 21.10 -1.65
CA CYS A 85 -3.56 19.80 -1.20
C CYS A 85 -3.03 19.90 0.24
N PRO A 86 -3.62 19.18 1.22
CA PRO A 86 -3.17 19.24 2.60
C PRO A 86 -1.71 18.80 2.74
N ILE A 87 -1.25 17.86 1.92
CA ILE A 87 0.13 17.37 1.97
C ILE A 87 1.12 18.44 1.52
N CYS A 88 0.85 19.12 0.38
CA CYS A 88 1.71 20.23 -0.06
C CYS A 88 1.73 21.40 0.93
N MET A 89 0.72 21.48 1.80
CA MET A 89 0.64 22.48 2.88
C MET A 89 1.31 22.00 4.18
N GLY A 90 1.96 20.83 4.21
CA GLY A 90 2.57 20.25 5.41
C GLY A 90 1.57 19.68 6.44
N LYS A 91 0.29 19.58 6.08
CA LYS A 91 -0.77 19.06 6.98
C LYS A 91 -0.77 17.52 6.94
N THR A 92 0.09 16.94 7.75
CA THR A 92 0.26 15.49 7.86
C THR A 92 0.58 15.09 9.30
N THR A 93 0.50 13.80 9.60
CA THR A 93 0.92 13.22 10.89
C THR A 93 2.45 13.16 10.99
N GLY A 94 2.97 12.86 12.15
CA GLY A 94 4.42 12.73 12.37
C GLY A 94 5.08 11.73 11.42
N ILE A 95 6.23 12.12 10.87
CA ILE A 95 7.00 11.37 9.86
C ILE A 95 7.97 10.42 10.56
N MET A 96 7.97 9.14 10.16
CA MET A 96 8.81 8.10 10.76
C MET A 96 9.87 7.55 9.81
N ASP A 97 9.86 7.99 8.57
CA ASP A 97 10.87 7.66 7.55
C ASP A 97 10.89 8.76 6.51
N ILE A 98 12.08 9.20 6.12
CA ILE A 98 12.26 10.19 5.06
C ILE A 98 13.49 9.86 4.23
N THR A 99 13.34 9.90 2.91
CA THR A 99 14.41 9.53 1.99
C THR A 99 14.47 10.50 0.83
N HIS A 100 15.68 11.02 0.56
CA HIS A 100 15.93 11.88 -0.59
C HIS A 100 15.78 11.12 -1.91
N LEU A 101 15.17 11.76 -2.87
CA LEU A 101 15.06 11.32 -4.26
C LEU A 101 15.98 12.17 -5.14
N SER A 102 16.02 11.87 -6.44
CA SER A 102 16.75 12.72 -7.40
C SER A 102 16.20 14.15 -7.42
N GLU A 103 14.88 14.31 -7.20
CA GLU A 103 14.20 15.57 -6.96
C GLU A 103 13.24 15.41 -5.78
N GLY A 104 13.42 16.23 -4.74
CA GLY A 104 12.60 16.21 -3.54
C GLY A 104 12.84 14.98 -2.65
N PHE A 105 11.79 14.46 -2.03
CA PHE A 105 11.88 13.35 -1.09
C PHE A 105 10.59 12.51 -1.06
N SER A 106 10.73 11.27 -0.64
CA SER A 106 9.66 10.36 -0.23
C SER A 106 9.64 10.26 1.30
N PHE A 107 8.48 9.98 1.89
CA PHE A 107 8.39 9.80 3.33
C PHE A 107 7.27 8.84 3.73
N ILE A 108 7.40 8.26 4.93
CA ILE A 108 6.41 7.38 5.55
C ILE A 108 5.91 8.05 6.83
N ASN A 109 4.61 8.10 6.98
CA ASN A 109 3.94 8.64 8.16
C ASN A 109 2.76 7.75 8.59
N LYS A 110 2.13 8.07 9.71
CA LYS A 110 0.90 7.41 10.18
C LYS A 110 -0.29 7.85 9.34
N ASN A 111 -1.22 6.96 9.04
CA ASN A 111 -2.48 7.36 8.42
C ASN A 111 -3.34 8.09 9.45
N MET A 112 -3.78 9.32 9.13
CA MET A 112 -4.67 10.12 10.00
C MET A 112 -6.03 9.44 10.23
N PHE A 113 -6.49 8.63 9.25
CA PHE A 113 -7.75 7.87 9.31
C PHE A 113 -7.44 6.37 9.29
N PRO A 114 -6.85 5.82 10.35
CA PRO A 114 -6.35 4.44 10.33
C PRO A 114 -7.51 3.45 10.32
N ILE A 115 -7.32 2.31 9.64
CA ILE A 115 -8.26 1.19 9.72
C ILE A 115 -7.88 0.23 10.85
N PHE A 116 -6.60 0.18 11.20
CA PHE A 116 -6.06 -0.51 12.37
C PHE A 116 -5.25 0.45 13.20
N PHE A 117 -5.28 0.22 14.51
CA PHE A 117 -4.62 1.05 15.51
C PHE A 117 -3.97 0.14 16.56
N PRO A 118 -2.82 0.50 17.16
CA PRO A 118 -2.24 -0.26 18.24
C PRO A 118 -3.16 -0.26 19.45
N TYR A 119 -3.10 -1.34 20.19
CA TYR A 119 -4.03 -1.61 21.25
C TYR A 119 -3.42 -1.26 22.60
N GLU A 120 -4.12 -0.47 23.43
CA GLU A 120 -3.64 -0.07 24.76
C GLU A 120 -4.16 -0.98 25.88
N ASN A 121 -5.39 -1.51 25.75
CA ASN A 121 -6.03 -2.33 26.79
C ASN A 121 -7.05 -3.28 26.18
N ASP A 122 -7.33 -4.39 26.88
CA ASP A 122 -8.33 -5.37 26.46
C ASP A 122 -9.71 -4.70 26.27
N PRO A 123 -10.35 -4.75 25.07
CA PRO A 123 -11.67 -4.19 24.88
C PRO A 123 -12.66 -4.96 25.74
N GLN A 124 -12.97 -4.39 26.87
CA GLN A 124 -14.05 -4.90 27.68
C GLN A 124 -15.36 -4.69 26.92
N ASN A 125 -16.00 -5.80 26.50
CA ASN A 125 -17.40 -5.87 26.06
C ASN A 125 -17.77 -5.49 24.63
N GLY A 126 -16.96 -5.77 23.62
CA GLY A 126 -17.44 -5.73 22.23
C GLY A 126 -18.07 -7.04 21.76
N MET A 127 -19.27 -7.02 21.14
CA MET A 127 -19.73 -8.15 20.33
C MET A 127 -18.86 -8.22 19.08
N GLY A 128 -17.74 -8.95 19.14
CA GLY A 128 -16.82 -9.09 18.03
C GLY A 128 -15.43 -9.48 18.48
N THR A 129 -14.58 -9.90 17.55
CA THR A 129 -13.19 -10.19 17.83
C THR A 129 -12.36 -8.92 17.63
N VAL A 130 -11.31 -8.75 18.44
CA VAL A 130 -10.45 -7.57 18.43
C VAL A 130 -9.60 -7.51 17.16
N SER A 131 -9.63 -6.39 16.49
CA SER A 131 -8.73 -6.08 15.39
C SER A 131 -7.75 -4.98 15.79
N PHE A 132 -6.46 -5.21 15.60
CA PHE A 132 -5.43 -4.23 15.90
C PHE A 132 -4.27 -4.31 14.91
N GLY A 133 -3.43 -3.29 14.90
CA GLY A 133 -2.29 -3.19 14.01
C GLY A 133 -1.86 -1.75 13.79
N LEU A 134 -1.19 -1.51 12.67
CA LEU A 134 -0.62 -0.22 12.32
C LEU A 134 -1.01 0.13 10.87
N HIS A 135 -1.34 1.39 10.62
CA HIS A 135 -1.71 1.85 9.30
C HIS A 135 -0.88 3.08 8.89
N PHE A 136 0.03 2.86 7.98
CA PHE A 136 0.96 3.87 7.45
C PHE A 136 0.51 4.37 6.08
N LEU A 137 1.04 5.54 5.71
CA LEU A 137 1.08 6.03 4.34
C LEU A 137 2.54 6.22 3.94
N GLN A 138 2.88 5.82 2.72
CA GLN A 138 4.10 6.27 2.07
C GLN A 138 3.73 7.21 0.93
N TRP A 139 4.31 8.38 0.92
CA TRP A 139 4.15 9.38 -0.14
C TRP A 139 5.26 9.20 -1.16
N THR A 140 4.85 8.94 -2.41
CA THR A 140 5.76 8.54 -3.49
C THR A 140 6.79 9.63 -3.79
N SER A 141 6.42 10.90 -3.65
CA SER A 141 7.29 12.05 -3.85
C SER A 141 6.74 13.26 -3.08
N SER A 142 7.58 14.22 -2.74
CA SER A 142 7.18 15.54 -2.23
C SER A 142 6.49 16.40 -3.30
N PHE A 143 6.63 16.08 -4.60
CA PHE A 143 5.94 16.77 -5.69
C PHE A 143 4.51 16.23 -5.87
N HIS A 144 3.53 17.13 -5.93
CA HIS A 144 2.11 16.78 -6.04
C HIS A 144 1.77 15.90 -7.25
N ASN A 145 2.37 16.20 -8.39
CA ASN A 145 2.09 15.57 -9.68
C ASN A 145 3.02 14.39 -10.00
N ARG A 146 3.81 13.94 -9.03
CA ARG A 146 4.72 12.80 -9.17
C ARG A 146 4.16 11.57 -8.46
N ASP A 147 4.14 10.45 -9.20
CA ASP A 147 3.73 9.16 -8.68
C ASP A 147 4.46 8.04 -9.45
N TRP A 148 4.26 6.78 -9.13
CA TRP A 148 4.95 5.63 -9.72
C TRP A 148 5.11 5.71 -11.24
N HIS A 149 4.09 6.13 -11.97
CA HIS A 149 4.09 6.16 -13.44
C HIS A 149 4.99 7.24 -14.05
N ASN A 150 5.44 8.22 -13.30
CA ASN A 150 6.16 9.39 -13.84
C ASN A 150 7.35 9.89 -13.00
N ILE A 151 7.74 9.19 -11.92
CA ILE A 151 9.04 9.42 -11.27
C ILE A 151 10.16 8.71 -12.04
N PRO A 152 11.43 9.13 -11.90
CA PRO A 152 12.57 8.39 -12.42
C PRO A 152 12.61 6.96 -11.88
N LEU A 153 13.09 5.99 -12.70
CA LEU A 153 13.16 4.59 -12.25
C LEU A 153 14.04 4.41 -11.00
N LYS A 154 15.14 5.16 -10.93
CA LYS A 154 15.99 5.18 -9.73
C LYS A 154 15.21 5.56 -8.48
N ASP A 155 14.35 6.59 -8.57
CA ASP A 155 13.53 7.03 -7.45
C ASP A 155 12.44 6.00 -7.12
N ALA A 156 11.84 5.37 -8.14
CA ALA A 156 10.88 4.28 -7.94
C ALA A 156 11.52 3.10 -7.18
N ASN A 157 12.76 2.76 -7.50
CA ASN A 157 13.50 1.72 -6.78
C ASN A 157 13.76 2.12 -5.31
N ILE A 158 14.15 3.37 -5.05
CA ILE A 158 14.31 3.89 -3.68
C ILE A 158 12.98 3.78 -2.90
N VAL A 159 11.87 4.24 -3.48
CA VAL A 159 10.55 4.18 -2.85
C VAL A 159 10.15 2.73 -2.54
N LEU A 160 10.39 1.79 -3.47
CA LEU A 160 10.11 0.37 -3.26
C LEU A 160 11.00 -0.25 -2.18
N SER A 161 12.28 0.10 -2.15
CA SER A 161 13.21 -0.34 -1.12
C SER A 161 12.79 0.11 0.29
N ARG A 162 12.26 1.35 0.43
CA ARG A 162 11.71 1.81 1.73
C ARG A 162 10.45 1.05 2.14
N LEU A 163 9.62 0.62 1.18
CA LEU A 163 8.50 -0.28 1.46
C LEU A 163 8.98 -1.65 1.94
N ALA A 164 10.00 -2.21 1.29
CA ALA A 164 10.61 -3.48 1.70
C ALA A 164 11.19 -3.40 3.11
N THR A 165 11.84 -2.30 3.45
CA THR A 165 12.38 -2.06 4.80
C THR A 165 11.27 -2.00 5.85
N LEU A 166 10.19 -1.25 5.59
CA LEU A 166 9.04 -1.19 6.49
C LEU A 166 8.36 -2.56 6.63
N GLU A 167 8.14 -3.28 5.52
CA GLU A 167 7.56 -4.62 5.53
C GLU A 167 8.39 -5.58 6.39
N LYS A 168 9.73 -5.58 6.21
CA LYS A 168 10.66 -6.38 7.01
C LYS A 168 10.47 -6.15 8.50
N LYS A 169 10.45 -4.88 8.91
CA LYS A 169 10.27 -4.50 10.31
C LYS A 169 8.94 -5.00 10.86
N LEU A 170 7.84 -4.75 10.14
CA LEU A 170 6.49 -5.13 10.55
C LEU A 170 6.27 -6.65 10.62
N LEU A 171 6.99 -7.43 9.81
CA LEU A 171 6.85 -8.89 9.79
C LEU A 171 7.82 -9.61 10.72
N LEU A 172 9.02 -9.08 10.93
CA LEU A 172 10.06 -9.78 11.69
C LEU A 172 10.22 -9.31 13.12
N GLU A 173 9.63 -8.17 13.48
CA GLU A 173 9.63 -7.64 14.84
C GLU A 173 8.19 -7.63 15.39
N SER A 174 8.02 -8.06 16.63
CA SER A 174 6.72 -8.09 17.30
C SER A 174 6.50 -6.85 18.15
N PHE A 175 5.25 -6.41 18.26
CA PHE A 175 4.77 -5.59 19.36
C PHE A 175 3.56 -6.26 20.00
N ASP A 176 3.43 -6.12 21.32
CA ASP A 176 2.42 -6.68 22.23
C ASP A 176 1.31 -7.55 21.59
N ASN A 177 1.41 -8.87 21.80
CA ASN A 177 0.38 -9.87 21.44
C ASN A 177 0.08 -10.03 19.93
N MET A 178 0.91 -9.50 19.03
CA MET A 178 0.74 -9.78 17.60
C MET A 178 0.88 -11.29 17.34
N PRO A 179 -0.17 -11.99 16.89
CA PRO A 179 -0.07 -13.41 16.62
C PRO A 179 0.91 -13.69 15.48
N GLY A 180 1.64 -14.80 15.56
CA GLY A 180 2.40 -15.30 14.42
C GLY A 180 1.46 -15.54 13.24
N SER A 181 1.88 -15.18 12.02
CA SER A 181 1.13 -15.51 10.81
C SER A 181 1.29 -17.00 10.50
N LEU A 182 0.28 -17.59 9.84
CA LEU A 182 0.37 -18.92 9.26
C LEU A 182 1.31 -18.87 8.04
N SER A 183 2.62 -18.84 8.29
CA SER A 183 3.62 -18.93 7.24
C SER A 183 3.81 -20.39 6.87
N SER A 184 3.75 -20.72 5.58
CA SER A 184 4.11 -22.06 5.07
C SER A 184 5.61 -22.32 5.11
N SER A 185 6.45 -21.33 5.44
CA SER A 185 7.87 -21.51 5.69
C SER A 185 8.09 -21.68 7.19
N GLN A 186 8.47 -22.89 7.60
CA GLN A 186 8.75 -23.22 9.01
C GLN A 186 9.99 -22.52 9.57
N GLU A 187 10.78 -21.84 8.74
CA GLU A 187 12.10 -21.34 9.14
C GLU A 187 12.10 -19.98 9.86
N LYS A 188 11.13 -19.10 9.59
CA LYS A 188 10.99 -17.81 10.30
C LYS A 188 9.52 -17.42 10.41
N PRO A 189 8.93 -17.47 11.61
CA PRO A 189 7.57 -16.97 11.80
C PRO A 189 7.53 -15.46 11.54
N THR A 190 6.52 -15.02 10.80
CA THR A 190 6.20 -13.59 10.67
C THR A 190 5.14 -13.19 11.69
N TYR A 191 5.15 -11.92 12.13
CA TYR A 191 4.16 -11.39 13.05
C TYR A 191 3.05 -10.69 12.28
N GLY A 192 1.81 -11.19 12.40
CA GLY A 192 0.66 -10.63 11.70
C GLY A 192 0.77 -10.69 10.18
N TYR A 193 0.04 -9.80 9.51
CA TYR A 193 -0.06 -9.69 8.05
C TYR A 193 0.20 -8.28 7.61
N VAL A 194 0.98 -8.11 6.53
CA VAL A 194 1.23 -6.81 5.90
C VAL A 194 0.55 -6.77 4.54
N SER A 195 -0.16 -5.68 4.27
CA SER A 195 -0.75 -5.39 2.96
C SER A 195 -0.31 -4.01 2.49
N ILE A 196 0.20 -3.93 1.26
CA ILE A 196 0.57 -2.69 0.59
C ILE A 196 -0.44 -2.43 -0.51
N ILE A 197 -1.15 -1.30 -0.44
CA ILE A 197 -2.29 -0.99 -1.29
C ILE A 197 -2.07 0.37 -1.95
N LYS A 198 -2.15 0.41 -3.28
CA LYS A 198 -2.13 1.64 -4.07
C LYS A 198 -3.48 1.88 -4.72
N ASN A 199 -4.15 2.95 -4.37
CA ASN A 199 -5.34 3.44 -5.05
C ASN A 199 -4.98 4.68 -5.88
N TYR A 200 -5.31 4.67 -7.17
CA TYR A 200 -5.08 5.80 -8.06
C TYR A 200 -6.40 6.34 -8.60
N GLY A 201 -6.69 7.60 -8.26
CA GLY A 201 -7.91 8.28 -8.64
C GLY A 201 -9.14 7.93 -7.81
N LYS A 202 -10.16 8.80 -7.89
CA LYS A 202 -11.40 8.73 -7.08
C LYS A 202 -12.18 7.44 -7.30
N ALA A 203 -12.31 6.99 -8.55
CA ALA A 203 -13.03 5.78 -8.90
C ALA A 203 -12.42 4.51 -8.28
N ALA A 204 -11.11 4.53 -7.95
CA ALA A 204 -10.42 3.47 -7.24
C ALA A 204 -10.40 3.67 -5.71
N GLY A 205 -11.10 4.68 -5.18
CA GLY A 205 -11.11 4.99 -3.75
C GLY A 205 -9.91 5.82 -3.28
N GLY A 206 -9.13 6.42 -4.18
CA GLY A 206 -8.09 7.39 -3.85
C GLY A 206 -8.72 8.67 -3.32
N SER A 207 -8.43 9.05 -2.05
CA SER A 207 -9.00 10.24 -1.42
C SER A 207 -8.23 11.51 -1.74
N LEU A 208 -6.94 11.40 -2.02
CA LEU A 208 -6.04 12.49 -2.34
C LEU A 208 -5.34 12.23 -3.68
N ALA A 209 -5.17 13.30 -4.46
CA ALA A 209 -4.47 13.21 -5.76
C ALA A 209 -2.95 13.12 -5.60
N HIS A 210 -2.38 13.61 -4.49
CA HIS A 210 -0.96 13.46 -4.18
C HIS A 210 -0.59 11.99 -4.08
N GLY A 211 0.41 11.54 -4.86
CA GLY A 211 0.77 10.13 -5.02
C GLY A 211 1.17 9.45 -3.70
N HIS A 212 0.42 8.43 -3.27
CA HIS A 212 0.69 7.69 -2.04
C HIS A 212 0.21 6.24 -2.12
N GLN A 213 0.76 5.39 -1.27
CA GLN A 213 0.29 4.04 -0.98
C GLN A 213 0.05 3.86 0.52
N GLN A 214 -0.85 2.94 0.84
CA GLN A 214 -1.21 2.55 2.19
C GLN A 214 -0.48 1.26 2.56
N ILE A 215 0.10 1.22 3.74
CA ILE A 215 0.73 0.03 4.30
C ILE A 215 -0.01 -0.31 5.58
N VAL A 216 -0.56 -1.50 5.63
CA VAL A 216 -1.35 -1.99 6.75
C VAL A 216 -0.69 -3.23 7.33
N SER A 217 -0.36 -3.18 8.60
CA SER A 217 0.03 -4.35 9.40
C SER A 217 -1.10 -4.66 10.38
N SER A 218 -1.54 -5.91 10.48
CA SER A 218 -2.63 -6.29 11.39
C SER A 218 -2.61 -7.75 11.80
N ASN A 219 -3.38 -8.06 12.85
CA ASN A 219 -3.69 -9.43 13.26
C ASN A 219 -4.75 -10.11 12.38
N ILE A 220 -5.34 -9.38 11.41
CA ILE A 220 -6.40 -9.89 10.55
C ILE A 220 -5.80 -10.43 9.25
N MET A 221 -6.02 -11.72 8.98
CA MET A 221 -5.59 -12.35 7.72
C MET A 221 -6.38 -11.76 6.54
N PRO A 222 -5.72 -11.10 5.56
CA PRO A 222 -6.40 -10.65 4.35
C PRO A 222 -6.96 -11.83 3.56
N LYS A 223 -8.13 -11.66 2.91
CA LYS A 223 -8.78 -12.71 2.12
C LYS A 223 -7.88 -13.32 1.05
N GLN A 224 -7.01 -12.53 0.45
CA GLN A 224 -6.07 -13.03 -0.55
C GLN A 224 -5.04 -14.00 0.04
N PHE A 225 -4.53 -13.72 1.24
CA PHE A 225 -3.64 -14.64 1.95
C PHE A 225 -4.35 -15.94 2.27
N PHE A 226 -5.57 -15.86 2.81
CA PHE A 226 -6.41 -17.04 3.06
C PHE A 226 -6.64 -17.86 1.79
N ASN A 227 -6.95 -17.24 0.68
CA ASN A 227 -7.16 -17.93 -0.59
C ASN A 227 -5.89 -18.63 -1.09
N ASN A 228 -4.72 -17.98 -0.97
CA ASN A 228 -3.44 -18.58 -1.36
C ASN A 228 -3.06 -19.74 -0.45
N TRP A 229 -3.24 -19.59 0.87
CA TRP A 229 -3.03 -20.67 1.83
C TRP A 229 -3.97 -21.85 1.55
N SER A 230 -5.27 -21.60 1.41
CA SER A 230 -6.27 -22.61 1.10
C SER A 230 -6.01 -23.30 -0.25
N PHE A 231 -5.45 -22.62 -1.23
CA PHE A 231 -5.00 -23.19 -2.48
C PHE A 231 -3.83 -24.16 -2.27
N TYR A 232 -2.83 -23.73 -1.48
CA TYR A 232 -1.68 -24.57 -1.15
C TYR A 232 -2.09 -25.84 -0.41
N GLU A 233 -2.96 -25.75 0.62
CA GLU A 233 -3.49 -26.91 1.35
C GLU A 233 -4.18 -27.94 0.44
N ARG A 234 -4.88 -27.47 -0.59
CA ARG A 234 -5.61 -28.36 -1.54
C ARG A 234 -4.73 -28.93 -2.65
N ARG A 235 -3.69 -28.23 -3.07
CA ARG A 235 -2.92 -28.55 -4.27
C ARG A 235 -1.47 -28.97 -4.00
N GLY A 236 -0.94 -28.71 -2.82
CA GLY A 236 0.47 -28.96 -2.48
C GLY A 236 1.46 -28.10 -3.26
N ILE A 237 0.98 -27.03 -3.94
CA ILE A 237 1.80 -26.14 -4.75
C ILE A 237 1.39 -24.68 -4.47
N HIS A 238 2.34 -23.78 -4.35
CA HIS A 238 2.06 -22.36 -4.21
C HIS A 238 1.39 -21.77 -5.45
N PHE A 239 0.41 -20.88 -5.24
CA PHE A 239 -0.36 -20.29 -6.32
C PHE A 239 0.49 -19.57 -7.36
N THR A 240 1.55 -18.89 -6.94
CA THR A 240 2.51 -18.23 -7.83
C THR A 240 3.20 -19.22 -8.77
N LYS A 241 3.70 -20.35 -8.23
CA LYS A 241 4.32 -21.41 -9.01
C LYS A 241 3.33 -22.06 -9.97
N TYR A 242 2.09 -22.26 -9.51
CA TYR A 242 1.00 -22.77 -10.35
C TYR A 242 0.74 -21.83 -11.55
N LEU A 243 0.64 -20.51 -11.32
CA LEU A 243 0.44 -19.55 -12.42
C LEU A 243 1.58 -19.56 -13.43
N LEU A 244 2.84 -19.67 -12.99
CA LEU A 244 3.97 -19.75 -13.91
C LEU A 244 3.95 -21.01 -14.80
N GLN A 245 3.30 -22.08 -14.35
CA GLN A 245 3.21 -23.34 -15.07
C GLN A 245 1.97 -23.45 -15.96
N GLU A 246 0.83 -22.93 -15.50
CA GLU A 246 -0.49 -23.22 -16.09
C GLU A 246 -1.12 -22.02 -16.83
N ASN A 247 -0.59 -20.79 -16.63
CA ASN A 247 -1.11 -19.65 -17.35
C ASN A 247 -0.70 -19.71 -18.82
N PRO A 248 -1.61 -19.60 -19.80
CA PRO A 248 -1.28 -19.62 -21.22
C PRO A 248 -0.20 -18.59 -21.59
N GLU A 249 0.74 -18.99 -22.43
CA GLU A 249 1.86 -18.14 -22.85
C GLU A 249 1.38 -16.87 -23.57
N GLU A 250 0.29 -16.98 -24.32
CA GLU A 250 -0.35 -15.87 -25.06
C GLU A 250 -0.87 -14.77 -24.13
N LEU A 251 -1.05 -15.07 -22.84
CA LEU A 251 -1.46 -14.10 -21.82
C LEU A 251 -0.26 -13.46 -21.10
N THR A 252 0.96 -13.75 -21.57
CA THR A 252 2.15 -13.05 -21.10
C THR A 252 2.20 -11.65 -21.72
N VAL A 253 2.15 -10.63 -20.87
CA VAL A 253 2.28 -9.23 -21.29
C VAL A 253 3.73 -8.88 -21.56
N LYS A 254 4.62 -9.21 -20.63
CA LYS A 254 6.06 -8.96 -20.76
C LYS A 254 6.89 -9.78 -19.78
N ASP A 255 8.01 -10.29 -20.26
CA ASP A 255 9.06 -10.90 -19.46
C ASP A 255 10.15 -9.87 -19.14
N TYR A 256 10.48 -9.72 -17.86
CA TYR A 256 11.50 -8.80 -17.34
C TYR A 256 12.78 -9.53 -16.86
N GLY A 257 12.93 -10.80 -17.16
CA GLY A 257 14.05 -11.61 -16.70
C GLY A 257 13.78 -12.23 -15.32
N LYS A 258 13.86 -11.48 -14.25
CA LYS A 258 13.57 -11.94 -12.86
C LYS A 258 12.08 -12.02 -12.55
N ALA A 259 11.25 -11.27 -13.26
CA ALA A 259 9.81 -11.23 -13.08
C ALA A 259 9.07 -11.29 -14.42
N ILE A 260 7.83 -11.73 -14.40
CA ILE A 260 6.96 -11.79 -15.57
C ILE A 260 5.62 -11.09 -15.27
N LEU A 261 5.13 -10.29 -16.20
CA LEU A 261 3.81 -9.66 -16.13
C LEU A 261 2.85 -10.46 -16.98
N VAL A 262 1.78 -10.98 -16.38
CA VAL A 262 0.79 -11.81 -17.06
C VAL A 262 -0.63 -11.31 -16.82
N VAL A 263 -1.53 -11.56 -17.77
CA VAL A 263 -2.97 -11.52 -17.57
C VAL A 263 -3.39 -12.92 -17.10
N PRO A 264 -4.04 -13.07 -15.94
CA PRO A 264 -4.49 -14.40 -15.51
C PRO A 264 -5.62 -14.91 -16.40
N TYR A 265 -5.60 -16.19 -16.77
CA TYR A 265 -6.67 -16.79 -17.60
C TYR A 265 -8.06 -16.73 -16.94
N PHE A 266 -8.12 -16.52 -15.62
CA PHE A 266 -9.34 -16.33 -14.83
C PHE A 266 -9.57 -14.86 -14.44
N MET A 267 -9.19 -13.91 -15.30
CA MET A 267 -9.35 -12.47 -15.09
C MET A 267 -10.75 -12.12 -14.58
N ARG A 268 -10.83 -11.42 -13.44
CA ARG A 268 -12.11 -11.02 -12.81
C ARG A 268 -12.57 -9.64 -13.23
N ARG A 269 -11.62 -8.78 -13.58
CA ARG A 269 -11.87 -7.38 -13.96
C ARG A 269 -11.04 -7.05 -15.19
N PRO A 270 -11.53 -6.16 -16.07
CA PRO A 270 -10.70 -5.66 -17.17
C PRO A 270 -9.36 -5.11 -16.63
N PHE A 271 -8.27 -5.49 -17.27
CA PHE A 271 -6.90 -5.11 -16.93
C PHE A 271 -6.35 -5.71 -15.61
N ASP A 272 -6.99 -6.74 -15.03
CA ASP A 272 -6.34 -7.52 -13.99
C ASP A 272 -5.04 -8.13 -14.52
N MET A 273 -3.94 -7.90 -13.81
CA MET A 273 -2.61 -8.45 -14.14
C MET A 273 -1.92 -8.90 -12.87
N PHE A 274 -1.03 -9.88 -13.02
CA PHE A 274 -0.10 -10.29 -11.98
C PHE A 274 1.32 -10.01 -12.43
N LEU A 275 2.10 -9.34 -11.59
CA LEU A 275 3.54 -9.30 -11.68
C LEU A 275 4.08 -10.40 -10.77
N ILE A 276 4.74 -11.39 -11.35
CA ILE A 276 5.16 -12.62 -10.69
C ILE A 276 6.67 -12.71 -10.72
N LEU A 277 7.30 -12.89 -9.57
CA LEU A 277 8.72 -13.25 -9.49
C LEU A 277 8.91 -14.69 -9.96
N LYS A 278 9.95 -14.93 -10.77
CA LYS A 278 10.29 -16.28 -11.23
C LYS A 278 10.90 -17.13 -10.14
N ASP A 279 11.62 -16.51 -9.19
CA ASP A 279 12.02 -17.15 -7.95
C ASP A 279 10.83 -17.20 -6.97
N THR A 280 10.13 -18.35 -7.00
CA THR A 280 8.95 -18.59 -6.16
C THR A 280 9.28 -18.96 -4.71
N SER A 281 10.54 -19.02 -4.32
CA SER A 281 10.96 -19.21 -2.93
C SER A 281 10.76 -17.94 -2.10
N LYS A 282 10.85 -16.77 -2.75
CA LYS A 282 10.67 -15.47 -2.13
C LYS A 282 9.17 -15.14 -1.99
N LYS A 283 8.75 -14.77 -0.79
CA LYS A 283 7.33 -14.55 -0.44
C LYS A 283 7.02 -13.11 -0.12
N PHE A 284 8.03 -12.36 0.31
CA PHE A 284 7.91 -11.00 0.81
C PHE A 284 8.81 -10.06 0.02
N LEU A 285 8.42 -8.79 -0.02
CA LEU A 285 9.17 -7.76 -0.74
C LEU A 285 10.58 -7.56 -0.18
N HIS A 286 10.75 -7.70 1.14
CA HIS A 286 12.04 -7.56 1.80
C HIS A 286 13.02 -8.73 1.59
N GLU A 287 12.59 -9.80 0.96
CA GLU A 287 13.45 -10.93 0.59
C GLU A 287 14.08 -10.74 -0.80
N LEU A 288 13.64 -9.73 -1.55
CA LEU A 288 14.15 -9.42 -2.88
C LEU A 288 15.55 -8.79 -2.79
N ASP A 289 16.44 -9.20 -3.69
CA ASP A 289 17.70 -8.52 -3.89
C ASP A 289 17.53 -7.22 -4.71
N GLU A 290 18.62 -6.45 -4.88
CA GLU A 290 18.57 -5.16 -5.57
C GLU A 290 18.10 -5.29 -7.02
N GLU A 291 18.53 -6.34 -7.75
CA GLU A 291 18.17 -6.59 -9.16
C GLU A 291 16.68 -6.92 -9.28
N GLU A 292 16.16 -7.71 -8.35
CA GLU A 292 14.73 -8.06 -8.29
C GLU A 292 13.87 -6.86 -7.92
N LEU A 293 14.29 -6.05 -6.94
CA LEU A 293 13.59 -4.81 -6.58
C LEU A 293 13.55 -3.84 -7.76
N GLU A 294 14.66 -3.64 -8.47
CA GLU A 294 14.69 -2.80 -9.68
C GLU A 294 13.79 -3.35 -10.77
N THR A 295 13.79 -4.68 -10.97
CA THR A 295 12.93 -5.36 -11.93
C THR A 295 11.45 -5.15 -11.59
N VAL A 296 11.06 -5.29 -10.32
CA VAL A 296 9.69 -5.06 -9.86
C VAL A 296 9.31 -3.59 -10.02
N ALA A 297 10.17 -2.65 -9.63
CA ALA A 297 9.91 -1.22 -9.78
C ALA A 297 9.70 -0.84 -11.25
N LYS A 298 10.54 -1.33 -12.16
CA LYS A 298 10.43 -1.12 -13.60
C LYS A 298 9.14 -1.69 -14.17
N ALA A 299 8.83 -2.94 -13.85
CA ALA A 299 7.63 -3.62 -14.34
C ALA A 299 6.36 -2.93 -13.84
N TRP A 300 6.31 -2.58 -12.56
CA TRP A 300 5.20 -1.84 -11.96
C TRP A 300 4.99 -0.47 -12.61
N GLN A 301 6.07 0.27 -12.83
CA GLN A 301 6.05 1.58 -13.47
C GLN A 301 5.54 1.50 -14.90
N GLU A 302 6.06 0.56 -15.70
CA GLU A 302 5.64 0.36 -17.09
C GLU A 302 4.18 -0.06 -17.18
N ALA A 303 3.75 -1.06 -16.40
CA ALA A 303 2.37 -1.54 -16.37
C ALA A 303 1.39 -0.41 -16.01
N THR A 304 1.70 0.35 -14.96
CA THR A 304 0.86 1.48 -14.52
C THR A 304 0.77 2.56 -15.62
N ARG A 305 1.87 2.88 -16.25
CA ARG A 305 1.93 3.87 -17.36
C ARG A 305 1.07 3.44 -18.54
N VAL A 306 1.16 2.19 -18.95
CA VAL A 306 0.37 1.63 -20.06
C VAL A 306 -1.12 1.61 -19.73
N ILE A 307 -1.52 1.15 -18.54
CA ILE A 307 -2.94 1.16 -18.12
C ILE A 307 -3.51 2.58 -18.15
N LEU A 308 -2.79 3.56 -17.60
CA LEU A 308 -3.24 4.95 -17.60
C LEU A 308 -3.43 5.51 -19.01
N LEU A 309 -2.56 5.16 -19.96
CA LEU A 309 -2.69 5.54 -21.37
C LEU A 309 -3.92 4.89 -22.02
N ILE A 310 -4.15 3.60 -21.78
CA ILE A 310 -5.31 2.87 -22.31
C ILE A 310 -6.61 3.48 -21.76
N LEU A 311 -6.71 3.69 -20.46
CA LEU A 311 -7.90 4.26 -19.82
C LEU A 311 -8.20 5.68 -20.33
N LYS A 312 -7.17 6.50 -20.55
CA LYS A 312 -7.32 7.84 -21.14
C LYS A 312 -7.87 7.78 -22.57
N ASN A 313 -7.42 6.83 -23.36
CA ASN A 313 -7.88 6.65 -24.74
C ASN A 313 -9.32 6.10 -24.81
N LEU A 314 -9.69 5.19 -23.91
CA LEU A 314 -11.05 4.67 -23.80
C LEU A 314 -12.06 5.77 -23.40
N LYS A 315 -11.70 6.66 -22.48
CA LYS A 315 -12.53 7.83 -22.12
C LYS A 315 -12.75 8.75 -23.32
N LYS A 316 -11.71 9.05 -24.12
CA LYS A 316 -11.83 9.84 -25.34
C LYS A 316 -12.78 9.22 -26.37
N LYS A 317 -12.70 7.91 -26.62
CA LYS A 317 -13.59 7.19 -27.53
C LYS A 317 -15.05 7.25 -27.10
N ARG A 318 -15.35 7.12 -25.81
CA ARG A 318 -16.73 7.24 -25.29
C ARG A 318 -17.33 8.63 -25.56
N HIS A 319 -16.57 9.70 -25.39
CA HIS A 319 -17.03 11.07 -25.71
C HIS A 319 -17.24 11.32 -27.21
N THR A 320 -16.57 10.55 -28.08
CA THR A 320 -16.73 10.67 -29.54
C THR A 320 -17.93 9.87 -30.06
N ILE A 321 -18.33 8.79 -29.37
CA ILE A 321 -19.50 7.94 -29.76
C ILE A 321 -20.83 8.54 -29.25
N LEU A 322 -20.79 9.40 -28.25
CA LEU A 322 -21.98 10.05 -27.67
C LEU A 322 -22.25 11.47 -28.23
N ARG A 323 -21.52 11.86 -29.28
CA ARG A 323 -21.80 13.04 -30.14
C ARG A 323 -22.29 12.59 -31.50
#